data_12020fb6ca8c660864f0a6a830b29770
#
_entry.id   12020fb6ca8c660864f0a6a830b29770
#
_cell.length_a   1.000
_cell.length_b   1.000
_cell.length_c   1.000
_cell.angle_alpha   90.00
_cell.angle_beta   90.00
_cell.angle_gamma   90.00
#
_symmetry.space_group_name_H-M   'P 1'
#
loop_
_entity.id
_entity.type
_entity.pdbx_description
1 polymer ?
#
loop_
_entity_poly.entity_id
_entity_poly.type
_entity_poly.pdbx_seq_one_letter_code
_entity_poly.pdbx_strand_id
1 'polypeptide(L)'
;MEQRDHHDWASNTYVEEWVNRQQAADPARAERFQLMCDLFPFSTHATVTILDVGAGYGPVSKFILDQCPKATCIAQDGSTPMLQRAQQRMAEYGARFTISQSDLFAQDWLPAQYGPFDAAVSACCLHNLRDFQRISEIYRDIRAHLKSGGVFLNFDLLNAPTAALQQYYERVGAARRQRAGAPSAGVDALVQRARQTPAHGAAHSFPANLDQHLAALRAAGFSAVDCFWKDLQRALYGGYA
;
A
#
# COMPACT_ATOMS: atom_id res chain seq x y z
N MET A 1 -0.90 -13.09 -21.93
CA MET A 1 -0.97 -12.35 -20.65
C MET A 1 0.44 -11.97 -20.31
N GLU A 2 0.85 -10.74 -20.61
CA GLU A 2 2.21 -10.25 -20.37
C GLU A 2 2.44 -10.17 -18.86
N GLN A 3 3.54 -10.72 -18.41
CA GLN A 3 4.00 -10.67 -17.02
C GLN A 3 4.30 -9.20 -16.65
N ARG A 4 3.34 -8.50 -16.05
CA ARG A 4 3.41 -7.06 -15.73
C ARG A 4 4.17 -6.76 -14.43
N ASP A 5 4.51 -7.77 -13.63
CA ASP A 5 5.17 -7.60 -12.34
C ASP A 5 6.39 -8.52 -12.21
N HIS A 6 7.43 -8.02 -11.52
CA HIS A 6 8.58 -8.83 -11.09
C HIS A 6 8.25 -9.72 -9.88
N HIS A 7 7.04 -9.61 -9.37
CA HIS A 7 6.54 -10.34 -8.22
C HIS A 7 5.51 -11.36 -8.67
N ASP A 8 5.73 -12.64 -8.36
CA ASP A 8 4.76 -13.70 -8.62
C ASP A 8 3.80 -13.85 -7.43
N TRP A 9 2.86 -12.92 -7.33
CA TRP A 9 1.84 -12.91 -6.27
C TRP A 9 0.86 -14.09 -6.33
N ALA A 10 0.87 -14.88 -7.42
CA ALA A 10 0.11 -16.12 -7.54
C ALA A 10 0.86 -17.35 -6.97
N SER A 11 2.18 -17.24 -6.77
CA SER A 11 3.01 -18.31 -6.23
C SER A 11 2.95 -18.38 -4.72
N ASN A 12 2.55 -19.52 -4.17
CA ASN A 12 2.58 -19.77 -2.72
C ASN A 12 4.00 -19.65 -2.15
N THR A 13 5.01 -20.20 -2.83
CA THR A 13 6.40 -20.17 -2.39
C THR A 13 6.94 -18.73 -2.36
N TYR A 14 6.70 -17.96 -3.44
CA TYR A 14 7.11 -16.56 -3.49
C TYR A 14 6.47 -15.74 -2.35
N VAL A 15 5.16 -15.88 -2.17
CA VAL A 15 4.41 -15.18 -1.13
C VAL A 15 4.90 -15.58 0.28
N GLU A 16 5.20 -16.85 0.50
CA GLU A 16 5.74 -17.33 1.79
C GLU A 16 7.07 -16.66 2.13
N GLU A 17 8.02 -16.71 1.22
CA GLU A 17 9.33 -16.07 1.40
C GLU A 17 9.19 -14.55 1.61
N TRP A 18 8.30 -13.91 0.86
CA TRP A 18 8.04 -12.49 0.97
C TRP A 18 7.43 -12.12 2.31
N VAL A 19 6.39 -12.83 2.75
CA VAL A 19 5.72 -12.60 4.04
C VAL A 19 6.69 -12.80 5.21
N ASN A 20 7.50 -13.86 5.21
CA ASN A 20 8.48 -14.09 6.26
C ASN A 20 9.48 -12.94 6.40
N ARG A 21 9.95 -12.37 5.27
CA ARG A 21 10.82 -11.18 5.29
C ARG A 21 10.08 -9.94 5.82
N GLN A 22 8.81 -9.75 5.44
CA GLN A 22 8.04 -8.57 5.82
C GLN A 22 7.61 -8.59 7.29
N GLN A 23 7.26 -9.75 7.83
CA GLN A 23 6.90 -9.89 9.25
C GLN A 23 8.03 -9.44 10.17
N ALA A 24 9.27 -9.70 9.81
CA ALA A 24 10.43 -9.20 10.53
C ALA A 24 10.55 -7.65 10.53
N ALA A 25 9.95 -6.99 9.54
CA ALA A 25 9.92 -5.54 9.40
C ALA A 25 8.65 -4.88 9.99
N ASP A 26 7.65 -5.65 10.40
CA ASP A 26 6.39 -5.12 10.97
C ASP A 26 6.60 -4.13 12.12
N PRO A 27 7.50 -4.37 13.11
CA PRO A 27 7.75 -3.42 14.18
C PRO A 27 8.23 -2.04 13.68
N ALA A 28 9.08 -2.02 12.65
CA ALA A 28 9.58 -0.77 12.08
C ALA A 28 8.52 0.00 11.29
N ARG A 29 7.43 -0.66 10.87
CA ARG A 29 6.28 -0.05 10.17
C ARG A 29 5.20 0.42 11.13
N ALA A 30 5.19 -0.07 12.37
CA ALA A 30 4.15 0.22 13.35
C ALA A 30 3.94 1.73 13.56
N GLU A 31 5.01 2.53 13.62
CA GLU A 31 4.90 3.99 13.73
C GLU A 31 4.15 4.63 12.55
N ARG A 32 4.26 4.07 11.34
CA ARG A 32 3.56 4.56 10.14
C ARG A 32 2.10 4.18 10.16
N PHE A 33 1.81 2.98 10.65
CA PHE A 33 0.43 2.52 10.85
C PHE A 33 -0.24 3.29 12.00
N GLN A 34 0.51 3.64 13.05
CA GLN A 34 0.00 4.51 14.10
C GLN A 34 -0.34 5.89 13.54
N LEU A 35 0.56 6.49 12.76
CA LEU A 35 0.28 7.79 12.13
C LEU A 35 -0.94 7.73 11.21
N MET A 36 -1.17 6.62 10.48
CA MET A 36 -2.41 6.44 9.72
C MET A 36 -3.65 6.47 10.64
N CYS A 37 -3.60 5.79 11.77
CA CYS A 37 -4.71 5.80 12.74
C CYS A 37 -4.92 7.18 13.36
N ASP A 38 -3.86 7.92 13.66
CA ASP A 38 -3.92 9.27 14.23
C ASP A 38 -4.53 10.29 13.26
N LEU A 39 -4.47 10.02 11.94
CA LEU A 39 -5.06 10.84 10.89
C LEU A 39 -6.52 10.51 10.59
N PHE A 40 -7.11 9.50 11.22
CA PHE A 40 -8.52 9.18 11.02
C PHE A 40 -9.42 10.30 11.58
N PRO A 41 -10.48 10.71 10.84
CA PRO A 41 -11.37 11.79 11.26
C PRO A 41 -12.41 11.34 12.32
N PHE A 42 -12.20 10.19 12.95
CA PHE A 42 -13.12 9.59 13.93
C PHE A 42 -12.36 9.06 15.16
N SER A 43 -13.10 8.89 16.25
CA SER A 43 -12.56 8.29 17.48
C SER A 43 -12.26 6.80 17.26
N THR A 44 -11.22 6.28 17.94
CA THR A 44 -10.88 4.84 17.96
C THR A 44 -12.03 3.95 18.48
N HIS A 45 -12.99 4.52 19.21
CA HIS A 45 -14.17 3.81 19.70
C HIS A 45 -15.41 3.94 18.78
N ALA A 46 -15.30 4.62 17.65
CA ALA A 46 -16.38 4.75 16.69
C ALA A 46 -16.67 3.40 15.98
N THR A 47 -17.93 3.18 15.63
CA THR A 47 -18.31 2.08 14.75
C THR A 47 -18.14 2.55 13.32
N VAL A 48 -17.11 2.04 12.65
CA VAL A 48 -16.65 2.48 11.33
C VAL A 48 -16.34 1.30 10.43
N THR A 49 -16.43 1.52 9.12
CA THR A 49 -16.03 0.54 8.10
C THR A 49 -14.84 1.09 7.32
N ILE A 50 -13.78 0.31 7.25
CA ILE A 50 -12.50 0.70 6.64
C ILE A 50 -12.19 -0.23 5.47
N LEU A 51 -11.75 0.33 4.36
CA LEU A 51 -11.23 -0.41 3.21
C LEU A 51 -9.70 -0.47 3.28
N ASP A 52 -9.12 -1.66 3.20
CA ASP A 52 -7.67 -1.87 3.06
C ASP A 52 -7.38 -2.36 1.64
N VAL A 53 -6.78 -1.49 0.82
CA VAL A 53 -6.52 -1.72 -0.61
C VAL A 53 -5.16 -2.37 -0.79
N GLY A 54 -5.13 -3.56 -1.37
CA GLY A 54 -3.93 -4.39 -1.47
C GLY A 54 -3.45 -4.84 -0.10
N ALA A 55 -4.37 -5.37 0.69
CA ALA A 55 -4.17 -5.70 2.10
C ALA A 55 -3.08 -6.76 2.34
N GLY A 56 -2.72 -7.55 1.32
CA GLY A 56 -1.75 -8.62 1.42
C GLY A 56 -2.13 -9.63 2.52
N TYR A 57 -1.20 -9.92 3.41
CA TYR A 57 -1.42 -10.81 4.58
C TYR A 57 -2.03 -10.08 5.80
N GLY A 58 -2.57 -8.87 5.62
CA GLY A 58 -3.36 -8.13 6.59
C GLY A 58 -2.61 -7.34 7.67
N PRO A 59 -1.38 -6.84 7.46
CA PRO A 59 -0.64 -6.15 8.54
C PRO A 59 -1.27 -4.81 8.95
N VAL A 60 -1.79 -4.05 7.98
CA VAL A 60 -2.46 -2.76 8.25
C VAL A 60 -3.83 -3.00 8.88
N SER A 61 -4.63 -3.90 8.28
CA SER A 61 -5.92 -4.30 8.84
C SER A 61 -5.81 -4.76 10.28
N LYS A 62 -4.79 -5.59 10.60
CA LYS A 62 -4.55 -6.04 11.97
C LYS A 62 -4.29 -4.87 12.91
N PHE A 63 -3.36 -4.00 12.53
CA PHE A 63 -2.99 -2.85 13.36
C PHE A 63 -4.21 -1.96 13.64
N ILE A 64 -5.03 -1.67 12.61
CA ILE A 64 -6.24 -0.85 12.75
C ILE A 64 -7.26 -1.54 13.68
N LEU A 65 -7.54 -2.83 13.48
CA LEU A 65 -8.53 -3.56 14.29
C LEU A 65 -8.10 -3.73 15.75
N ASP A 66 -6.79 -3.75 16.03
CA ASP A 66 -6.25 -3.70 17.40
C ASP A 66 -6.51 -2.33 18.07
N GLN A 67 -6.34 -1.23 17.32
CA GLN A 67 -6.53 0.14 17.81
C GLN A 67 -8.01 0.55 17.87
N CYS A 68 -8.84 0.00 16.99
CA CYS A 68 -10.24 0.38 16.81
C CYS A 68 -11.17 -0.82 17.06
N PRO A 69 -11.54 -1.11 18.32
CA PRO A 69 -12.26 -2.35 18.67
C PRO A 69 -13.66 -2.48 18.09
N LYS A 70 -14.27 -1.39 17.60
CA LYS A 70 -15.58 -1.38 16.94
C LYS A 70 -15.50 -1.22 15.42
N ALA A 71 -14.30 -1.12 14.87
CA ALA A 71 -14.12 -1.04 13.43
C ALA A 71 -14.34 -2.41 12.76
N THR A 72 -14.83 -2.36 11.52
CA THR A 72 -14.80 -3.47 10.57
C THR A 72 -13.87 -3.12 9.42
N CYS A 73 -13.20 -4.10 8.86
CA CYS A 73 -12.26 -3.93 7.76
C CYS A 73 -12.63 -4.83 6.59
N ILE A 74 -12.73 -4.24 5.39
CA ILE A 74 -12.82 -4.95 4.12
C ILE A 74 -11.42 -4.97 3.52
N ALA A 75 -10.80 -6.13 3.49
CA ALA A 75 -9.44 -6.34 2.99
C ALA A 75 -9.49 -6.79 1.52
N GLN A 76 -9.14 -5.88 0.62
CA GLN A 76 -9.08 -6.18 -0.80
C GLN A 76 -7.66 -6.58 -1.20
N ASP A 77 -7.51 -7.66 -1.96
CA ASP A 77 -6.26 -8.06 -2.62
C ASP A 77 -6.55 -8.98 -3.82
N GLY A 78 -5.66 -8.99 -4.81
CA GLY A 78 -5.75 -9.88 -5.96
C GLY A 78 -5.11 -11.25 -5.74
N SER A 79 -4.23 -11.37 -4.75
CA SER A 79 -3.42 -12.58 -4.51
C SER A 79 -4.15 -13.57 -3.60
N THR A 80 -4.56 -14.71 -4.15
CA THR A 80 -5.14 -15.80 -3.36
C THR A 80 -4.21 -16.28 -2.23
N PRO A 81 -2.89 -16.49 -2.45
CA PRO A 81 -1.98 -16.87 -1.37
C PRO A 81 -1.88 -15.84 -0.26
N MET A 82 -1.90 -14.54 -0.59
CA MET A 82 -1.90 -13.47 0.41
C MET A 82 -3.19 -13.49 1.25
N LEU A 83 -4.34 -13.59 0.59
CA LEU A 83 -5.63 -13.60 1.26
C LEU A 83 -5.81 -14.83 2.16
N GLN A 84 -5.31 -15.99 1.77
CA GLN A 84 -5.31 -17.18 2.63
C GLN A 84 -4.52 -16.94 3.93
N ARG A 85 -3.37 -16.27 3.84
CA ARG A 85 -2.56 -15.90 5.02
C ARG A 85 -3.25 -14.82 5.85
N ALA A 86 -3.87 -13.84 5.20
CA ALA A 86 -4.69 -12.84 5.89
C ALA A 86 -5.82 -13.50 6.68
N GLN A 87 -6.55 -14.42 6.09
CA GLN A 87 -7.65 -15.13 6.74
C GLN A 87 -7.18 -15.89 7.99
N GLN A 88 -6.04 -16.58 7.91
CA GLN A 88 -5.46 -17.28 9.06
C GLN A 88 -5.02 -16.30 10.16
N ARG A 89 -4.29 -15.25 9.77
CA ARG A 89 -3.77 -14.25 10.71
C ARG A 89 -4.88 -13.47 11.42
N MET A 90 -5.98 -13.22 10.71
CA MET A 90 -7.09 -12.38 11.17
C MET A 90 -8.27 -13.15 11.74
N ALA A 91 -8.13 -14.46 11.95
CA ALA A 91 -9.22 -15.33 12.42
C ALA A 91 -9.84 -14.87 13.74
N GLU A 92 -9.04 -14.30 14.66
CA GLU A 92 -9.49 -13.77 15.95
C GLU A 92 -10.49 -12.60 15.85
N TYR A 93 -10.49 -11.85 14.73
CA TYR A 93 -11.38 -10.70 14.56
C TYR A 93 -12.78 -11.09 14.07
N GLY A 94 -12.98 -12.34 13.63
CA GLY A 94 -14.29 -12.86 13.22
C GLY A 94 -14.95 -11.98 12.16
N ALA A 95 -16.20 -11.59 12.41
CA ALA A 95 -16.99 -10.77 11.48
C ALA A 95 -16.46 -9.33 11.26
N ARG A 96 -15.48 -8.89 12.07
CA ARG A 96 -14.86 -7.56 11.88
C ARG A 96 -13.85 -7.52 10.73
N PHE A 97 -13.46 -8.67 10.17
CA PHE A 97 -12.55 -8.76 9.05
C PHE A 97 -13.17 -9.54 7.91
N THR A 98 -13.32 -8.91 6.76
CA THR A 98 -13.90 -9.50 5.54
C THR A 98 -12.91 -9.40 4.40
N ILE A 99 -12.73 -10.48 3.65
CA ILE A 99 -11.87 -10.54 2.46
C ILE A 99 -12.71 -10.21 1.22
N SER A 100 -12.17 -9.36 0.35
CA SER A 100 -12.66 -9.08 -1.00
C SER A 100 -11.56 -9.40 -2.02
N GLN A 101 -11.66 -10.52 -2.71
CA GLN A 101 -10.70 -10.88 -3.74
C GLN A 101 -11.07 -10.20 -5.05
N SER A 102 -10.21 -9.31 -5.55
CA SER A 102 -10.39 -8.62 -6.81
C SER A 102 -9.07 -8.11 -7.38
N ASP A 103 -9.00 -7.98 -8.71
CA ASP A 103 -7.84 -7.42 -9.40
C ASP A 103 -8.01 -5.90 -9.53
N LEU A 104 -7.05 -5.12 -9.02
CA LEU A 104 -7.04 -3.66 -9.15
C LEU A 104 -7.02 -3.15 -10.60
N PHE A 105 -6.72 -4.00 -11.59
CA PHE A 105 -6.87 -3.67 -13.01
C PHE A 105 -8.30 -3.83 -13.53
N ALA A 106 -9.16 -4.59 -12.84
CA ALA A 106 -10.57 -4.70 -13.19
C ALA A 106 -11.30 -3.38 -12.90
N GLN A 107 -12.32 -3.05 -13.69
CA GLN A 107 -13.11 -1.84 -13.45
C GLN A 107 -14.06 -1.98 -12.24
N ASP A 108 -14.47 -3.21 -11.96
CA ASP A 108 -15.34 -3.58 -10.85
C ASP A 108 -14.56 -4.14 -9.63
N TRP A 109 -13.30 -3.72 -9.47
CA TRP A 109 -12.42 -4.18 -8.39
C TRP A 109 -12.98 -3.92 -6.98
N LEU A 110 -13.84 -2.89 -6.84
CA LEU A 110 -14.51 -2.53 -5.60
C LEU A 110 -16.03 -2.71 -5.80
N PRO A 111 -16.59 -3.89 -5.43
CA PRO A 111 -18.01 -4.17 -5.62
C PRO A 111 -18.90 -3.20 -4.83
N ALA A 112 -20.02 -2.79 -5.44
CA ALA A 112 -20.93 -1.78 -4.91
C ALA A 112 -21.59 -2.13 -3.56
N GLN A 113 -21.61 -3.42 -3.19
CA GLN A 113 -22.11 -3.84 -1.87
C GLN A 113 -21.18 -3.44 -0.72
N TYR A 114 -19.93 -3.08 -1.00
CA TYR A 114 -19.00 -2.56 -0.01
C TYR A 114 -19.03 -1.03 -0.02
N GLY A 115 -19.09 -0.45 1.16
CA GLY A 115 -19.16 0.99 1.33
C GLY A 115 -20.57 1.53 1.62
N PRO A 116 -20.71 2.84 1.80
CA PRO A 116 -19.61 3.81 1.85
C PRO A 116 -18.73 3.63 3.09
N PHE A 117 -17.40 3.89 2.91
CA PHE A 117 -16.40 3.71 3.95
C PHE A 117 -16.13 5.00 4.74
N ASP A 118 -15.77 4.85 6.00
CA ASP A 118 -15.29 5.95 6.86
C ASP A 118 -13.82 6.30 6.56
N ALA A 119 -13.03 5.30 6.20
CA ALA A 119 -11.66 5.47 5.73
C ALA A 119 -11.30 4.41 4.69
N ALA A 120 -10.34 4.74 3.83
CA ALA A 120 -9.62 3.78 3.00
C ALA A 120 -8.13 3.92 3.26
N VAL A 121 -7.42 2.80 3.31
CA VAL A 121 -5.97 2.75 3.52
C VAL A 121 -5.33 1.87 2.46
N SER A 122 -4.05 2.12 2.18
CA SER A 122 -3.21 1.22 1.38
C SER A 122 -1.78 1.28 1.88
N ALA A 123 -1.05 0.17 1.86
CA ALA A 123 0.35 0.16 2.24
C ALA A 123 1.18 -0.73 1.32
N CYS A 124 2.17 -0.13 0.64
CA CYS A 124 3.12 -0.81 -0.24
C CYS A 124 2.42 -1.67 -1.33
N CYS A 125 1.33 -1.15 -1.90
CA CYS A 125 0.53 -1.85 -2.91
C CYS A 125 0.52 -1.14 -4.25
N LEU A 126 0.05 0.11 -4.32
CA LEU A 126 -0.31 0.77 -5.57
C LEU A 126 0.88 0.96 -6.52
N HIS A 127 2.10 1.10 -6.00
CA HIS A 127 3.31 1.16 -6.83
C HIS A 127 3.53 -0.08 -7.71
N ASN A 128 2.98 -1.24 -7.32
CA ASN A 128 3.10 -2.50 -8.09
C ASN A 128 2.27 -2.48 -9.38
N LEU A 129 1.25 -1.63 -9.49
CA LEU A 129 0.47 -1.49 -10.71
C LEU A 129 1.31 -0.96 -11.88
N ARG A 130 2.36 -0.18 -11.62
CA ARG A 130 3.27 0.43 -12.61
C ARG A 130 2.55 1.22 -13.72
N ASP A 131 1.30 1.55 -13.50
CA ASP A 131 0.42 2.31 -14.36
C ASP A 131 -0.19 3.47 -13.56
N PHE A 132 0.35 4.66 -13.77
CA PHE A 132 -0.11 5.84 -13.02
C PHE A 132 -1.51 6.30 -13.43
N GLN A 133 -1.92 6.03 -14.67
CA GLN A 133 -3.29 6.30 -15.08
C GLN A 133 -4.26 5.44 -14.29
N ARG A 134 -3.97 4.12 -14.17
CA ARG A 134 -4.80 3.21 -13.38
C ARG A 134 -4.83 3.58 -11.89
N ILE A 135 -3.69 3.98 -11.32
CA ILE A 135 -3.65 4.48 -9.93
C ILE A 135 -4.57 5.70 -9.77
N SER A 136 -4.56 6.62 -10.72
CA SER A 136 -5.42 7.81 -10.68
C SER A 136 -6.91 7.47 -10.80
N GLU A 137 -7.26 6.40 -11.52
CA GLU A 137 -8.63 5.86 -11.57
C GLU A 137 -9.03 5.25 -10.22
N ILE A 138 -8.16 4.46 -9.60
CA ILE A 138 -8.38 3.89 -8.26
C ILE A 138 -8.60 5.00 -7.22
N TYR A 139 -7.89 6.14 -7.30
CA TYR A 139 -8.16 7.27 -6.40
C TYR A 139 -9.58 7.82 -6.58
N ARG A 140 -10.09 7.91 -7.81
CA ARG A 140 -11.48 8.32 -8.09
C ARG A 140 -12.49 7.31 -7.56
N ASP A 141 -12.22 6.02 -7.77
CA ASP A 141 -13.07 4.93 -7.28
C ASP A 141 -13.15 4.97 -5.74
N ILE A 142 -12.00 5.08 -5.07
CA ILE A 142 -11.95 5.20 -3.60
C ILE A 142 -12.73 6.44 -3.14
N ARG A 143 -12.51 7.60 -3.79
CA ARG A 143 -13.20 8.84 -3.43
C ARG A 143 -14.73 8.71 -3.53
N ALA A 144 -15.21 8.02 -4.57
CA ALA A 144 -16.64 7.78 -4.77
C ALA A 144 -17.27 6.85 -3.72
N HIS A 145 -16.47 5.99 -3.09
CA HIS A 145 -16.92 5.05 -2.05
C HIS A 145 -16.64 5.53 -0.62
N LEU A 146 -16.03 6.69 -0.44
CA LEU A 146 -15.88 7.30 0.88
C LEU A 146 -17.10 8.12 1.28
N LYS A 147 -17.46 8.07 2.56
CA LYS A 147 -18.42 8.99 3.16
C LYS A 147 -17.87 10.42 3.08
N SER A 148 -18.78 11.42 3.14
CA SER A 148 -18.35 12.81 3.33
C SER A 148 -17.55 12.94 4.62
N GLY A 149 -16.38 13.58 4.54
CA GLY A 149 -15.43 13.70 5.64
C GLY A 149 -14.60 12.43 5.91
N GLY A 150 -14.76 11.37 5.14
CA GLY A 150 -13.89 10.20 5.19
C GLY A 150 -12.48 10.52 4.69
N VAL A 151 -11.52 9.60 4.86
CA VAL A 151 -10.12 9.81 4.52
C VAL A 151 -9.56 8.66 3.69
N PHE A 152 -8.69 8.98 2.74
CA PHE A 152 -7.80 8.00 2.11
C PHE A 152 -6.35 8.27 2.49
N LEU A 153 -5.64 7.22 2.95
CA LEU A 153 -4.23 7.27 3.34
C LEU A 153 -3.44 6.18 2.63
N ASN A 154 -2.37 6.56 1.96
CA ASN A 154 -1.49 5.64 1.25
C ASN A 154 -0.05 5.75 1.77
N PHE A 155 0.50 4.66 2.29
CA PHE A 155 1.90 4.53 2.63
C PHE A 155 2.62 3.74 1.54
N ASP A 156 3.38 4.41 0.66
CA ASP A 156 3.89 3.76 -0.53
C ASP A 156 5.29 4.22 -0.97
N LEU A 157 5.79 3.55 -1.99
CA LEU A 157 7.06 3.81 -2.65
C LEU A 157 6.83 4.72 -3.87
N LEU A 158 7.69 5.73 -4.00
CA LEU A 158 7.55 6.80 -4.99
C LEU A 158 8.86 7.02 -5.73
N ASN A 159 8.76 7.56 -6.94
CA ASN A 159 9.93 8.13 -7.62
C ASN A 159 10.44 9.36 -6.87
N ALA A 160 11.75 9.58 -6.94
CA ALA A 160 12.30 10.89 -6.61
C ALA A 160 11.85 11.93 -7.66
N PRO A 161 11.78 13.22 -7.31
CA PRO A 161 11.38 14.28 -8.24
C PRO A 161 12.29 14.43 -9.45
N THR A 162 13.57 14.05 -9.33
CA THR A 162 14.57 14.13 -10.40
C THR A 162 15.47 12.90 -10.41
N ALA A 163 16.07 12.59 -11.56
CA ALA A 163 17.03 11.50 -11.69
C ALA A 163 18.25 11.66 -10.76
N ALA A 164 18.70 12.87 -10.53
CA ALA A 164 19.80 13.15 -9.60
C ALA A 164 19.43 12.81 -8.15
N LEU A 165 18.23 13.19 -7.71
CA LEU A 165 17.73 12.81 -6.38
C LEU A 165 17.45 11.31 -6.28
N GLN A 166 17.05 10.65 -7.36
CA GLN A 166 16.88 9.21 -7.40
C GLN A 166 18.18 8.49 -7.07
N GLN A 167 19.27 8.85 -7.73
CA GLN A 167 20.62 8.30 -7.46
C GLN A 167 21.09 8.61 -6.04
N TYR A 168 20.79 9.82 -5.54
CA TYR A 168 21.13 10.20 -4.18
C TYR A 168 20.37 9.34 -3.15
N TYR A 169 19.08 9.13 -3.35
CA TYR A 169 18.24 8.32 -2.45
C TYR A 169 18.70 6.86 -2.41
N GLU A 170 19.05 6.29 -3.56
CA GLU A 170 19.59 4.93 -3.66
C GLU A 170 20.90 4.79 -2.87
N ARG A 171 21.81 5.75 -3.03
CA ARG A 171 23.08 5.79 -2.30
C ARG A 171 22.88 5.90 -0.79
N VAL A 172 22.01 6.80 -0.33
CA VAL A 172 21.70 6.95 1.09
C VAL A 172 21.01 5.70 1.65
N GLY A 173 20.10 5.11 0.90
CA GLY A 173 19.43 3.86 1.27
C GLY A 173 20.42 2.69 1.42
N ALA A 174 21.36 2.55 0.50
CA ALA A 174 22.42 1.54 0.57
C ALA A 174 23.31 1.73 1.80
N ALA A 175 23.75 2.97 2.07
CA ALA A 175 24.59 3.28 3.23
C ALA A 175 23.84 3.04 4.57
N ARG A 176 22.53 3.28 4.63
CA ARG A 176 21.70 2.98 5.82
C ARG A 176 21.60 1.46 6.06
N ARG A 177 21.35 0.65 5.01
CA ARG A 177 21.32 -0.82 5.11
C ARG A 177 22.65 -1.39 5.60
N GLN A 178 23.76 -0.92 5.03
CA GLN A 178 25.09 -1.35 5.45
C GLN A 178 25.36 -1.07 6.93
N ARG A 179 24.99 0.13 7.42
CA ARG A 179 25.12 0.49 8.84
C ARG A 179 24.25 -0.35 9.76
N ALA A 180 23.09 -0.77 9.29
CA ALA A 180 22.15 -1.62 10.05
C ALA A 180 22.56 -3.10 10.05
N GLY A 181 23.69 -3.49 9.44
CA GLY A 181 24.15 -4.88 9.35
C GLY A 181 23.22 -5.77 8.52
N ALA A 182 22.30 -5.19 7.73
CA ALA A 182 21.42 -5.97 6.87
C ALA A 182 22.25 -6.67 5.78
N PRO A 183 22.05 -7.98 5.53
CA PRO A 183 22.78 -8.68 4.49
C PRO A 183 22.52 -8.01 3.13
N SER A 184 23.57 -7.50 2.49
CA SER A 184 23.49 -6.85 1.18
C SER A 184 23.00 -7.80 0.08
N ALA A 185 23.27 -9.08 0.23
CA ALA A 185 23.10 -10.10 -0.81
C ALA A 185 21.65 -10.32 -1.28
N GLY A 186 20.63 -10.15 -0.44
CA GLY A 186 19.23 -10.40 -0.84
C GLY A 186 18.61 -9.23 -1.59
N VAL A 187 18.93 -7.99 -1.22
CA VAL A 187 18.39 -6.78 -1.86
C VAL A 187 19.17 -6.47 -3.13
N ASP A 188 20.49 -6.66 -3.13
CA ASP A 188 21.32 -6.46 -4.31
C ASP A 188 21.01 -7.49 -5.40
N ALA A 189 20.68 -8.74 -5.05
CA ALA A 189 20.25 -9.76 -6.00
C ALA A 189 18.87 -9.44 -6.61
N LEU A 190 17.92 -8.91 -5.84
CA LEU A 190 16.64 -8.42 -6.34
C LEU A 190 16.79 -7.18 -7.23
N VAL A 191 17.64 -6.24 -6.82
CA VAL A 191 17.98 -5.06 -7.60
C VAL A 191 18.74 -5.45 -8.87
N GLN A 192 19.67 -6.41 -8.81
CA GLN A 192 20.39 -6.91 -10.00
C GLN A 192 19.50 -7.76 -10.92
N ARG A 193 18.61 -8.59 -10.40
CA ARG A 193 17.61 -9.29 -11.23
C ARG A 193 16.68 -8.30 -11.93
N ALA A 194 16.21 -7.27 -11.24
CA ALA A 194 15.43 -6.20 -11.85
C ALA A 194 16.22 -5.41 -12.93
N ARG A 195 17.56 -5.32 -12.81
CA ARG A 195 18.44 -4.71 -13.83
C ARG A 195 18.66 -5.59 -15.07
N GLN A 196 18.49 -6.90 -14.95
CA GLN A 196 18.74 -7.86 -16.04
C GLN A 196 17.52 -8.16 -16.92
N THR A 197 16.33 -7.67 -16.55
CA THR A 197 15.14 -7.83 -17.36
C THR A 197 15.00 -6.63 -18.31
N PRO A 198 15.05 -6.82 -19.63
CA PRO A 198 14.88 -5.74 -20.59
C PRO A 198 13.41 -5.34 -20.65
N ALA A 199 13.01 -4.39 -19.84
CA ALA A 199 11.73 -3.72 -19.95
C ALA A 199 11.99 -2.23 -20.21
N HIS A 200 11.52 -1.78 -21.32
CA HIS A 200 11.33 -0.42 -21.79
C HIS A 200 11.60 0.67 -20.74
N GLY A 201 12.77 1.30 -20.81
CA GLY A 201 13.08 2.59 -20.19
C GLY A 201 13.02 2.64 -18.66
N ALA A 202 14.16 2.72 -18.01
CA ALA A 202 14.36 2.95 -16.57
C ALA A 202 13.93 1.81 -15.63
N ALA A 203 14.80 0.85 -15.42
CA ALA A 203 14.62 -0.41 -14.66
C ALA A 203 14.32 -0.28 -13.15
N HIS A 204 14.03 0.90 -12.59
CA HIS A 204 13.74 1.14 -11.17
C HIS A 204 12.80 2.32 -10.92
N SER A 205 11.93 2.67 -11.86
CA SER A 205 10.99 3.75 -11.64
C SER A 205 9.65 3.21 -11.09
N PHE A 206 9.18 3.80 -10.01
CA PHE A 206 7.79 3.70 -9.59
C PHE A 206 6.89 4.49 -10.55
N PRO A 207 5.57 4.33 -10.51
CA PRO A 207 4.70 4.98 -11.49
C PRO A 207 4.78 6.51 -11.49
N ALA A 208 5.02 7.14 -10.32
CA ALA A 208 5.04 8.59 -10.19
C ALA A 208 5.83 9.07 -8.97
N ASN A 209 6.11 10.37 -8.93
CA ASN A 209 6.64 11.05 -7.75
C ASN A 209 5.51 11.58 -6.84
N LEU A 210 5.87 12.11 -5.67
CA LEU A 210 4.90 12.59 -4.68
C LEU A 210 3.97 13.68 -5.23
N ASP A 211 4.52 14.68 -5.93
CA ASP A 211 3.73 15.80 -6.44
C ASP A 211 2.66 15.34 -7.43
N GLN A 212 3.00 14.36 -8.28
CA GLN A 212 2.04 13.75 -9.20
C GLN A 212 0.92 13.02 -8.45
N HIS A 213 1.24 12.24 -7.40
CA HIS A 213 0.23 11.57 -6.57
C HIS A 213 -0.68 12.57 -5.86
N LEU A 214 -0.13 13.64 -5.24
CA LEU A 214 -0.93 14.68 -4.60
C LEU A 214 -1.84 15.42 -5.60
N ALA A 215 -1.32 15.69 -6.81
CA ALA A 215 -2.13 16.30 -7.89
C ALA A 215 -3.27 15.35 -8.34
N ALA A 216 -3.00 14.05 -8.49
CA ALA A 216 -4.01 13.07 -8.87
C ALA A 216 -5.10 12.91 -7.81
N LEU A 217 -4.75 12.95 -6.51
CA LEU A 217 -5.73 12.95 -5.42
C LEU A 217 -6.65 14.18 -5.47
N ARG A 218 -6.08 15.39 -5.68
CA ARG A 218 -6.88 16.60 -5.85
C ARG A 218 -7.80 16.51 -7.07
N ALA A 219 -7.29 15.99 -8.18
CA ALA A 219 -8.08 15.76 -9.40
C ALA A 219 -9.18 14.71 -9.21
N ALA A 220 -9.01 13.75 -8.31
CA ALA A 220 -10.03 12.78 -7.91
C ALA A 220 -11.10 13.36 -6.97
N GLY A 221 -10.96 14.62 -6.53
CA GLY A 221 -11.95 15.31 -5.69
C GLY A 221 -11.69 15.17 -4.18
N PHE A 222 -10.48 14.78 -3.77
CA PHE A 222 -10.07 14.89 -2.37
C PHE A 222 -9.76 16.34 -2.00
N SER A 223 -10.16 16.74 -0.80
CA SER A 223 -9.77 17.99 -0.14
C SER A 223 -8.63 17.73 0.87
N ALA A 224 -8.03 18.79 1.40
CA ALA A 224 -6.95 18.71 2.39
C ALA A 224 -5.91 17.62 2.08
N VAL A 225 -5.46 17.59 0.82
CA VAL A 225 -4.47 16.61 0.31
C VAL A 225 -3.08 17.03 0.73
N ASP A 226 -2.37 16.14 1.44
CA ASP A 226 -1.02 16.41 1.94
C ASP A 226 -0.15 15.14 2.03
N CYS A 227 1.14 15.36 2.27
CA CYS A 227 2.11 14.35 2.65
C CYS A 227 2.37 14.46 4.16
N PHE A 228 1.92 13.48 4.90
CA PHE A 228 2.00 13.45 6.37
C PHE A 228 3.33 12.94 6.89
N TRP A 229 4.04 12.16 6.09
CA TRP A 229 5.39 11.67 6.38
C TRP A 229 6.14 11.30 5.10
N LYS A 230 7.46 11.58 5.07
CA LYS A 230 8.32 11.18 3.95
C LYS A 230 9.73 10.84 4.42
N ASP A 231 10.27 9.73 3.90
CA ASP A 231 11.69 9.39 3.99
C ASP A 231 12.18 8.82 2.65
N LEU A 232 12.99 9.60 1.96
CA LEU A 232 13.50 9.29 0.62
C LEU A 232 12.35 8.95 -0.36
N GLN A 233 12.28 7.70 -0.81
CA GLN A 233 11.27 7.21 -1.74
C GLN A 233 10.00 6.70 -1.05
N ARG A 234 9.91 6.72 0.27
CA ARG A 234 8.71 6.29 1.00
C ARG A 234 7.95 7.51 1.51
N ALA A 235 6.65 7.49 1.35
CA ALA A 235 5.80 8.53 1.90
C ALA A 235 4.47 7.97 2.39
N LEU A 236 3.92 8.61 3.42
CA LEU A 236 2.53 8.52 3.82
C LEU A 236 1.84 9.80 3.35
N TYR A 237 0.88 9.67 2.48
CA TYR A 237 0.14 10.78 1.89
C TYR A 237 -1.32 10.40 1.68
N GLY A 238 -2.17 11.39 1.47
CA GLY A 238 -3.59 11.15 1.28
C GLY A 238 -4.41 12.41 1.22
N GLY A 239 -5.72 12.28 1.45
CA GLY A 239 -6.65 13.40 1.47
C GLY A 239 -8.00 13.02 2.05
N TYR A 240 -8.78 14.04 2.39
CA TYR A 240 -10.12 13.88 2.97
C TYR A 240 -11.21 14.04 1.90
N ALA A 241 -12.31 13.29 2.04
CA ALA A 241 -13.42 13.23 1.08
C ALA A 241 -14.44 14.37 1.25
#